data_c9ac0ea5f8620c4ccf5b3ea6d6284e7c
#
_entry.id   c9ac0ea5f8620c4ccf5b3ea6d6284e7c
#
_cell.length_a   1.000
_cell.length_b   1.000
_cell.length_c   1.000
_cell.angle_alpha   90.00
_cell.angle_beta   90.00
_cell.angle_gamma   90.00
#
_symmetry.space_group_name_H-M   'P 1'
#
loop_
_entity.id
_entity.type
_entity.pdbx_description
1 polymer ?
#
loop_
_entity_poly.entity_id
_entity_poly.type
_entity_poly.pdbx_seq_one_letter_code
_entity_poly.pdbx_strand_id
1 'polypeptide(L)'
;VYKRQWVCLGLLEHRVAQEQLESFINENHVDVLLVRSATKVRQDLIDACPSLKIIGRGGVGMDNIDVEYAREKGIHVINTPSASSRSVAEMVFAHFLSLARYLHEANRMMPLEGDTQFNTLKKSYSKAVELEGKTLGVIGFGGIGQEVLKIGISLGMNVKVLTRTPKTETLSLRFF
;
A
#
# COMPACT_ATOMS: atom_id res chain seq x y z
N VAL A 1 -3.39 17.66 3.55
CA VAL A 1 -2.03 17.35 3.15
C VAL A 1 -1.19 17.20 4.42
N TYR A 2 -0.96 15.97 4.88
CA TYR A 2 -0.28 15.73 6.16
C TYR A 2 1.22 15.52 5.93
N LYS A 3 2.00 16.59 6.00
CA LYS A 3 3.48 16.54 6.11
C LYS A 3 3.87 16.47 7.59
N ARG A 4 3.50 15.39 8.30
CA ARG A 4 3.90 15.22 9.69
C ARG A 4 4.62 13.91 9.88
N GLN A 5 5.76 13.96 10.52
CA GLN A 5 6.68 12.84 10.76
C GLN A 5 6.58 12.42 12.21
N TRP A 6 6.85 11.13 12.48
CA TRP A 6 6.82 10.57 13.80
C TRP A 6 8.24 10.16 14.18
N VAL A 7 8.70 10.65 15.30
CA VAL A 7 9.94 10.23 15.94
C VAL A 7 9.55 9.65 17.30
N CYS A 8 9.96 8.42 17.57
CA CYS A 8 9.76 7.80 18.88
C CYS A 8 10.95 8.10 19.77
N LEU A 9 10.66 8.74 20.90
CA LEU A 9 11.58 8.92 22.02
C LEU A 9 11.05 8.07 23.17
N GLY A 10 11.63 6.92 23.42
CA GLY A 10 11.10 5.95 24.38
C GLY A 10 9.66 5.55 23.99
N LEU A 11 8.66 5.84 24.82
CA LEU A 11 7.24 5.63 24.54
C LEU A 11 6.51 6.88 24.05
N LEU A 12 7.22 7.98 23.77
CA LEU A 12 6.62 9.25 23.35
C LEU A 12 6.71 9.42 21.84
N GLU A 13 5.60 9.76 21.22
CA GLU A 13 5.51 10.08 19.80
C GLU A 13 5.63 11.60 19.60
N HIS A 14 6.63 12.03 18.84
CA HIS A 14 6.84 13.44 18.51
C HIS A 14 6.62 13.67 17.00
N ARG A 15 6.05 14.81 16.68
CA ARG A 15 5.85 15.28 15.30
C ARG A 15 6.85 16.39 15.00
N VAL A 16 7.81 16.09 14.16
CA VAL A 16 8.91 17.00 13.82
C VAL A 16 8.85 17.33 12.33
N ALA A 17 9.12 18.57 11.95
CA ALA A 17 9.26 18.95 10.54
C ALA A 17 10.58 18.41 9.96
N GLN A 18 10.64 18.20 8.63
CA GLN A 18 11.86 17.67 7.99
C GLN A 18 13.09 18.52 8.29
N GLU A 19 12.91 19.83 8.28
CA GLU A 19 13.98 20.84 8.47
C GLU A 19 14.52 20.86 9.91
N GLN A 20 13.74 20.36 10.87
CA GLN A 20 14.09 20.32 12.29
C GLN A 20 14.53 18.92 12.74
N LEU A 21 14.48 17.94 11.83
CA LEU A 21 14.66 16.53 12.19
C LEU A 21 16.08 16.24 12.69
N GLU A 22 17.09 16.82 12.07
CA GLU A 22 18.49 16.69 12.45
C GLU A 22 18.73 17.24 13.87
N SER A 23 18.36 18.48 14.12
CA SER A 23 18.51 19.12 15.43
C SER A 23 17.78 18.31 16.50
N PHE A 24 16.54 17.88 16.22
CA PHE A 24 15.75 17.09 17.14
C PHE A 24 16.41 15.75 17.51
N ILE A 25 16.93 15.02 16.51
CA ILE A 25 17.62 13.73 16.73
C ILE A 25 18.85 13.92 17.60
N ASN A 26 19.64 14.93 17.32
CA ASN A 26 20.91 15.18 18.04
C ASN A 26 20.68 15.70 19.47
N GLU A 27 19.78 16.65 19.67
CA GLU A 27 19.44 17.21 20.98
C GLU A 27 18.86 16.16 21.93
N ASN A 28 18.10 15.20 21.39
CA ASN A 28 17.43 14.17 22.18
C ASN A 28 18.13 12.81 22.12
N HIS A 29 19.29 12.71 21.51
CA HIS A 29 20.10 11.47 21.38
C HIS A 29 19.25 10.29 20.90
N VAL A 30 18.48 10.48 19.81
CA VAL A 30 17.54 9.48 19.29
C VAL A 30 18.31 8.31 18.69
N ASP A 31 18.08 7.09 19.18
CA ASP A 31 18.65 5.84 18.66
C ASP A 31 17.79 5.22 17.53
N VAL A 32 16.48 5.42 17.56
CA VAL A 32 15.52 4.78 16.66
C VAL A 32 14.65 5.82 15.98
N LEU A 33 14.71 5.90 14.66
CA LEU A 33 13.91 6.78 13.84
C LEU A 33 12.84 5.98 13.11
N LEU A 34 11.55 6.26 13.39
CA LEU A 34 10.42 5.67 12.67
C LEU A 34 9.83 6.67 11.70
N VAL A 35 9.78 6.30 10.42
CA VAL A 35 9.33 7.20 9.35
C VAL A 35 8.22 6.59 8.50
N ARG A 36 7.53 7.44 7.76
CA ARG A 36 6.65 7.09 6.66
C ARG A 36 7.15 7.72 5.36
N SER A 37 6.35 7.65 4.29
CA SER A 37 6.76 8.08 2.94
C SER A 37 7.14 9.57 2.80
N ALA A 38 6.63 10.44 3.67
CA ALA A 38 6.89 11.88 3.60
C ALA A 38 8.29 12.28 4.09
N THR A 39 8.86 11.49 5.03
CA THR A 39 10.19 11.75 5.61
C THR A 39 11.27 11.23 4.69
N LYS A 40 12.21 12.06 4.33
CA LYS A 40 13.41 11.66 3.58
C LYS A 40 14.56 11.45 4.55
N VAL A 41 15.18 10.26 4.47
CA VAL A 41 16.36 9.91 5.26
C VAL A 41 17.49 9.66 4.26
N ARG A 42 18.18 10.74 3.91
CA ARG A 42 19.28 10.75 2.94
C ARG A 42 20.64 10.73 3.64
N GLN A 43 21.70 10.62 2.88
CA GLN A 43 23.07 10.52 3.38
C GLN A 43 23.43 11.69 4.32
N ASP A 44 23.02 12.92 3.97
CA ASP A 44 23.23 14.12 4.77
C ASP A 44 22.66 13.99 6.18
N LEU A 45 21.42 13.53 6.32
CA LEU A 45 20.80 13.30 7.62
C LEU A 45 21.46 12.15 8.38
N ILE A 46 21.83 11.07 7.68
CA ILE A 46 22.51 9.91 8.30
C ILE A 46 23.85 10.33 8.87
N ASP A 47 24.64 11.09 8.13
CA ASP A 47 25.96 11.57 8.58
C ASP A 47 25.86 12.59 9.72
N ALA A 48 24.82 13.42 9.71
CA ALA A 48 24.59 14.43 10.74
C ALA A 48 24.05 13.84 12.06
N CYS A 49 23.56 12.60 12.06
CA CYS A 49 22.90 11.98 13.22
C CYS A 49 23.61 10.70 13.68
N PRO A 50 24.80 10.77 14.30
CA PRO A 50 25.62 9.61 14.66
C PRO A 50 25.03 8.75 15.78
N SER A 51 24.00 9.23 16.49
CA SER A 51 23.28 8.45 17.52
C SER A 51 22.36 7.38 16.95
N LEU A 52 21.95 7.51 15.65
CA LEU A 52 20.99 6.59 15.02
C LEU A 52 21.57 5.17 14.90
N LYS A 53 20.79 4.20 15.38
CA LYS A 53 21.08 2.77 15.30
C LYS A 53 20.08 2.02 14.43
N ILE A 54 18.81 2.48 14.40
CA ILE A 54 17.72 1.83 13.67
C ILE A 54 16.92 2.88 12.93
N ILE A 55 16.62 2.61 11.66
CA ILE A 55 15.65 3.36 10.87
C ILE A 55 14.54 2.39 10.47
N GLY A 56 13.31 2.65 10.95
CA GLY A 56 12.12 1.86 10.64
C GLY A 56 11.17 2.61 9.70
N ARG A 57 10.72 1.96 8.63
CA ARG A 57 9.69 2.54 7.75
C ARG A 57 8.35 1.81 7.89
N GLY A 58 7.31 2.54 8.30
CA GLY A 58 5.95 2.05 8.28
C GLY A 58 5.40 1.98 6.85
N GLY A 59 5.73 0.90 6.13
CA GLY A 59 5.33 0.66 4.74
C GLY A 59 6.25 -0.33 4.03
N VAL A 60 5.95 -0.66 2.77
CA VAL A 60 6.68 -1.69 2.01
C VAL A 60 7.91 -1.12 1.31
N GLY A 61 7.74 -0.06 0.50
CA GLY A 61 8.85 0.57 -0.21
C GLY A 61 9.77 1.34 0.73
N MET A 62 11.01 1.54 0.35
CA MET A 62 12.03 2.28 1.12
C MET A 62 12.72 3.35 0.28
N ASP A 63 12.06 3.82 -0.77
CA ASP A 63 12.56 4.83 -1.73
C ASP A 63 12.87 6.20 -1.11
N ASN A 64 12.34 6.48 0.06
CA ASN A 64 12.63 7.68 0.84
C ASN A 64 13.84 7.53 1.80
N ILE A 65 14.48 6.36 1.87
CA ILE A 65 15.63 6.06 2.74
C ILE A 65 16.81 5.61 1.86
N ASP A 66 17.99 6.12 2.12
CA ASP A 66 19.24 5.65 1.49
C ASP A 66 19.72 4.39 2.24
N VAL A 67 19.03 3.27 1.95
CA VAL A 67 19.14 2.01 2.70
C VAL A 67 20.56 1.44 2.72
N GLU A 68 21.20 1.35 1.54
CA GLU A 68 22.56 0.80 1.44
C GLU A 68 23.56 1.66 2.22
N TYR A 69 23.46 2.97 2.08
CA TYR A 69 24.30 3.91 2.81
C TYR A 69 24.12 3.81 4.35
N ALA A 70 22.88 3.71 4.81
CA ALA A 70 22.59 3.52 6.23
C ALA A 70 23.23 2.22 6.76
N ARG A 71 23.14 1.13 5.98
CA ARG A 71 23.74 -0.16 6.33
C ARG A 71 25.27 -0.10 6.38
N GLU A 72 25.92 0.60 5.45
CA GLU A 72 27.36 0.84 5.45
C GLU A 72 27.80 1.59 6.70
N LYS A 73 26.96 2.47 7.23
CA LYS A 73 27.21 3.17 8.51
C LYS A 73 26.84 2.33 9.76
N GLY A 74 26.44 1.08 9.59
CA GLY A 74 26.07 0.17 10.69
C GLY A 74 24.65 0.38 11.24
N ILE A 75 23.81 1.16 10.55
CA ILE A 75 22.42 1.42 10.94
C ILE A 75 21.52 0.30 10.40
N HIS A 76 20.71 -0.30 11.26
CA HIS A 76 19.73 -1.29 10.86
C HIS A 76 18.50 -0.63 10.20
N VAL A 77 18.17 -1.01 8.96
CA VAL A 77 16.98 -0.51 8.27
C VAL A 77 15.95 -1.61 8.18
N ILE A 78 14.76 -1.34 8.70
CA ILE A 78 13.61 -2.27 8.73
C ILE A 78 12.37 -1.64 8.11
N ASN A 79 11.47 -2.47 7.60
CA ASN A 79 10.18 -2.04 7.06
C ASN A 79 9.05 -2.99 7.46
N THR A 80 7.81 -2.69 7.01
CA THR A 80 6.63 -3.54 7.25
C THR A 80 6.11 -4.11 5.93
N PRO A 81 6.73 -5.20 5.39
CA PRO A 81 6.55 -5.62 4.00
C PRO A 81 5.17 -6.21 3.67
N SER A 82 4.41 -6.67 4.67
CA SER A 82 3.11 -7.31 4.46
C SER A 82 1.91 -6.51 4.99
N ALA A 83 2.15 -5.44 5.76
CA ALA A 83 1.08 -4.73 6.49
C ALA A 83 -0.02 -4.12 5.61
N SER A 84 0.31 -3.72 4.36
CA SER A 84 -0.65 -3.13 3.43
C SER A 84 -1.20 -4.10 2.37
N SER A 85 -0.78 -5.38 2.39
CA SER A 85 -1.11 -6.31 1.30
C SER A 85 -2.62 -6.49 1.12
N ARG A 86 -3.35 -6.61 2.21
CA ARG A 86 -4.81 -6.75 2.18
C ARG A 86 -5.51 -5.50 1.67
N SER A 87 -5.16 -4.32 2.17
CA SER A 87 -5.79 -3.06 1.75
C SER A 87 -5.50 -2.73 0.28
N VAL A 88 -4.32 -3.08 -0.23
CA VAL A 88 -4.02 -2.94 -1.67
C VAL A 88 -4.88 -3.89 -2.50
N ALA A 89 -5.04 -5.15 -2.08
CA ALA A 89 -5.89 -6.11 -2.78
C ALA A 89 -7.37 -5.68 -2.79
N GLU A 90 -7.87 -5.14 -1.70
CA GLU A 90 -9.22 -4.56 -1.63
C GLU A 90 -9.39 -3.39 -2.60
N MET A 91 -8.40 -2.51 -2.72
CA MET A 91 -8.41 -1.42 -3.69
C MET A 91 -8.43 -1.92 -5.14
N VAL A 92 -7.67 -2.99 -5.46
CA VAL A 92 -7.71 -3.64 -6.77
C VAL A 92 -9.14 -4.08 -7.12
N PHE A 93 -9.83 -4.76 -6.21
CA PHE A 93 -11.21 -5.20 -6.45
C PHE A 93 -12.22 -4.07 -6.44
N ALA A 94 -12.01 -3.01 -5.67
CA ALA A 94 -12.83 -1.80 -5.75
C ALA A 94 -12.78 -1.20 -7.17
N HIS A 95 -11.60 -1.13 -7.79
CA HIS A 95 -11.45 -0.69 -9.18
C HIS A 95 -12.07 -1.68 -10.17
N PHE A 96 -11.85 -2.99 -10.03
CA PHE A 96 -12.46 -4.00 -10.91
C PHE A 96 -13.99 -3.91 -10.89
N LEU A 97 -14.59 -3.86 -9.71
CA LEU A 97 -16.05 -3.76 -9.57
C LEU A 97 -16.57 -2.42 -10.09
N SER A 98 -15.85 -1.33 -9.86
CA SER A 98 -16.21 -0.03 -10.39
C SER A 98 -16.24 -0.02 -11.93
N LEU A 99 -15.23 -0.60 -12.56
CA LEU A 99 -15.17 -0.71 -14.03
C LEU A 99 -16.20 -1.70 -14.57
N ALA A 100 -16.29 -2.89 -13.98
CA ALA A 100 -17.18 -3.94 -14.45
C ALA A 100 -18.67 -3.55 -14.37
N ARG A 101 -19.03 -2.72 -13.40
CA ARG A 101 -20.42 -2.36 -13.12
C ARG A 101 -20.75 -0.88 -13.41
N TYR A 102 -19.84 -0.14 -14.09
CA TYR A 102 -20.03 1.30 -14.40
C TYR A 102 -20.30 2.17 -13.17
N LEU A 103 -19.75 1.79 -12.00
CA LEU A 103 -20.05 2.45 -10.74
C LEU A 103 -19.65 3.93 -10.75
N HIS A 104 -18.48 4.24 -11.33
CA HIS A 104 -17.99 5.61 -11.42
C HIS A 104 -18.90 6.49 -12.28
N GLU A 105 -19.28 6.02 -13.47
CA GLU A 105 -20.16 6.72 -14.37
C GLU A 105 -21.56 6.88 -13.78
N ALA A 106 -22.11 5.81 -13.20
CA ALA A 106 -23.42 5.84 -12.58
C ALA A 106 -23.46 6.84 -11.40
N ASN A 107 -22.44 6.87 -10.57
CA ASN A 107 -22.33 7.82 -9.45
C ASN A 107 -22.28 9.28 -9.91
N ARG A 108 -21.71 9.55 -11.09
CA ARG A 108 -21.66 10.92 -11.66
C ARG A 108 -22.95 11.31 -12.36
N MET A 109 -23.53 10.42 -13.16
CA MET A 109 -24.61 10.77 -14.07
C MET A 109 -25.99 10.63 -13.42
N MET A 110 -26.21 9.62 -12.56
CA MET A 110 -27.52 9.40 -11.96
C MET A 110 -28.03 10.59 -11.11
N PRO A 111 -27.21 11.25 -10.28
CA PRO A 111 -27.66 12.44 -9.56
C PRO A 111 -27.98 13.65 -10.44
N LEU A 112 -27.38 13.73 -11.63
CA LEU A 112 -27.56 14.88 -12.53
C LEU A 112 -28.71 14.70 -13.52
N GLU A 113 -28.89 13.50 -14.07
CA GLU A 113 -29.75 13.21 -15.19
C GLU A 113 -30.75 12.08 -14.91
N GLY A 114 -30.68 11.44 -13.74
CA GLY A 114 -31.50 10.28 -13.42
C GLY A 114 -33.02 10.55 -13.46
N ASP A 115 -33.44 11.74 -13.10
CA ASP A 115 -34.86 12.13 -13.11
C ASP A 115 -35.46 12.16 -14.53
N THR A 116 -34.66 12.61 -15.49
CA THR A 116 -35.16 12.85 -16.89
C THR A 116 -34.71 11.76 -17.86
N GLN A 117 -33.57 11.10 -17.61
CA GLN A 117 -32.94 10.19 -18.56
C GLN A 117 -32.69 8.77 -18.00
N PHE A 118 -33.43 8.38 -16.97
CA PHE A 118 -33.24 7.09 -16.30
C PHE A 118 -33.13 5.89 -17.24
N ASN A 119 -34.05 5.76 -18.19
CA ASN A 119 -34.08 4.65 -19.15
C ASN A 119 -32.87 4.63 -20.07
N THR A 120 -32.37 5.79 -20.48
CA THR A 120 -31.18 5.94 -21.33
C THR A 120 -29.93 5.51 -20.54
N LEU A 121 -29.77 6.01 -19.31
CA LEU A 121 -28.66 5.65 -18.41
C LEU A 121 -28.69 4.16 -18.06
N LYS A 122 -29.84 3.62 -17.68
CA LYS A 122 -30.02 2.18 -17.43
C LYS A 122 -29.57 1.33 -18.63
N LYS A 123 -29.94 1.75 -19.86
CA LYS A 123 -29.55 1.05 -21.09
C LYS A 123 -28.04 1.15 -21.34
N SER A 124 -27.40 2.29 -21.07
CA SER A 124 -25.97 2.45 -21.23
C SER A 124 -25.17 1.52 -20.29
N TYR A 125 -25.66 1.28 -19.07
CA TYR A 125 -25.04 0.37 -18.09
C TYR A 125 -25.38 -1.12 -18.29
N SER A 126 -26.23 -1.46 -19.27
CA SER A 126 -26.60 -2.86 -19.55
C SER A 126 -25.45 -3.75 -20.03
N LYS A 127 -24.33 -3.14 -20.43
CA LYS A 127 -23.09 -3.83 -20.80
C LYS A 127 -22.24 -4.23 -19.61
N ALA A 128 -22.69 -3.96 -18.39
CA ALA A 128 -22.01 -4.37 -17.16
C ALA A 128 -21.79 -5.89 -17.14
N VAL A 129 -20.67 -6.30 -16.60
CA VAL A 129 -20.28 -7.72 -16.51
C VAL A 129 -20.16 -8.16 -15.06
N GLU A 130 -20.42 -9.42 -14.81
CA GLU A 130 -20.14 -10.08 -13.54
C GLU A 130 -18.72 -10.64 -13.53
N LEU A 131 -18.08 -10.68 -12.38
CA LEU A 131 -16.73 -11.23 -12.24
C LEU A 131 -16.74 -12.75 -12.12
N GLU A 132 -17.83 -13.35 -11.67
CA GLU A 132 -17.99 -14.80 -11.56
C GLU A 132 -17.68 -15.49 -12.91
N GLY A 133 -16.92 -16.56 -12.85
CA GLY A 133 -16.49 -17.32 -14.03
C GLY A 133 -15.44 -16.64 -14.92
N LYS A 134 -15.12 -15.34 -14.70
CA LYS A 134 -14.07 -14.65 -15.45
C LYS A 134 -12.68 -15.10 -15.00
N THR A 135 -11.71 -14.98 -15.89
CA THR A 135 -10.32 -15.33 -15.58
C THR A 135 -9.55 -14.09 -15.11
N LEU A 136 -8.98 -14.16 -13.92
CA LEU A 136 -8.06 -13.16 -13.37
C LEU A 136 -6.62 -13.64 -13.54
N GLY A 137 -5.81 -12.88 -14.27
CA GLY A 137 -4.38 -13.08 -14.35
C GLY A 137 -3.65 -12.27 -13.29
N VAL A 138 -2.82 -12.92 -12.47
CA VAL A 138 -2.00 -12.27 -11.44
C VAL A 138 -0.52 -12.45 -11.79
N ILE A 139 0.18 -11.36 -12.10
CA ILE A 139 1.62 -11.37 -12.36
C ILE A 139 2.35 -10.96 -11.09
N GLY A 140 3.05 -11.93 -10.47
CA GLY A 140 3.70 -11.78 -9.16
C GLY A 140 2.87 -12.39 -8.02
N PHE A 141 3.52 -13.25 -7.23
CA PHE A 141 2.89 -13.98 -6.12
C PHE A 141 3.53 -13.61 -4.77
N GLY A 142 3.72 -12.31 -4.55
CA GLY A 142 4.08 -11.74 -3.24
C GLY A 142 2.85 -11.58 -2.34
N GLY A 143 3.01 -10.87 -1.21
CA GLY A 143 1.92 -10.67 -0.25
C GLY A 143 0.63 -10.10 -0.88
N ILE A 144 0.76 -9.08 -1.74
CA ILE A 144 -0.39 -8.49 -2.44
C ILE A 144 -1.03 -9.51 -3.41
N GLY A 145 -0.24 -10.19 -4.25
CA GLY A 145 -0.75 -11.16 -5.21
C GLY A 145 -1.52 -12.31 -4.54
N GLN A 146 -1.07 -12.75 -3.38
CA GLN A 146 -1.77 -13.78 -2.58
C GLN A 146 -3.12 -13.27 -2.07
N GLU A 147 -3.20 -12.05 -1.58
CA GLU A 147 -4.47 -11.46 -1.12
C GLU A 147 -5.43 -11.22 -2.30
N VAL A 148 -4.92 -10.74 -3.44
CA VAL A 148 -5.72 -10.59 -4.68
C VAL A 148 -6.28 -11.93 -5.14
N LEU A 149 -5.47 -12.99 -5.12
CA LEU A 149 -5.92 -14.34 -5.46
C LEU A 149 -7.06 -14.82 -4.53
N LYS A 150 -6.92 -14.65 -3.21
CA LYS A 150 -7.94 -15.04 -2.25
C LYS A 150 -9.29 -14.35 -2.53
N ILE A 151 -9.28 -13.04 -2.76
CA ILE A 151 -10.50 -12.29 -3.06
C ILE A 151 -11.08 -12.73 -4.41
N GLY A 152 -10.25 -12.91 -5.45
CA GLY A 152 -10.69 -13.36 -6.77
C GLY A 152 -11.43 -14.71 -6.71
N ILE A 153 -10.87 -15.66 -6.00
CA ILE A 153 -11.51 -16.97 -5.80
C ILE A 153 -12.83 -16.82 -5.03
N SER A 154 -12.88 -16.00 -3.99
CA SER A 154 -14.12 -15.76 -3.22
C SER A 154 -15.23 -15.11 -4.06
N LEU A 155 -14.87 -14.41 -5.13
CA LEU A 155 -15.81 -13.84 -6.13
C LEU A 155 -16.13 -14.82 -7.28
N GLY A 156 -15.75 -16.09 -7.17
CA GLY A 156 -16.02 -17.10 -8.20
C GLY A 156 -15.18 -16.97 -9.47
N MET A 157 -14.06 -16.23 -9.43
CA MET A 157 -13.17 -16.08 -10.58
C MET A 157 -12.23 -17.28 -10.76
N ASN A 158 -11.85 -17.56 -11.99
CA ASN A 158 -10.76 -18.48 -12.33
C ASN A 158 -9.44 -17.71 -12.24
N VAL A 159 -8.57 -18.01 -11.25
CA VAL A 159 -7.33 -17.28 -11.07
C VAL A 159 -6.14 -18.03 -11.68
N LYS A 160 -5.36 -17.32 -12.50
CA LYS A 160 -4.10 -17.80 -13.06
C LYS A 160 -2.96 -16.92 -12.56
N VAL A 161 -1.92 -17.54 -12.02
CA VAL A 161 -0.77 -16.83 -11.44
C VAL A 161 0.49 -17.07 -12.26
N LEU A 162 1.20 -16.00 -12.59
CA LEU A 162 2.54 -16.06 -13.15
C LEU A 162 3.54 -15.56 -12.11
N THR A 163 4.54 -16.37 -11.76
CA THR A 163 5.61 -15.99 -10.84
C THR A 163 6.97 -16.40 -11.40
N ARG A 164 7.99 -15.58 -11.13
CA ARG A 164 9.37 -15.87 -11.57
C ARG A 164 9.96 -17.11 -10.87
N THR A 165 9.67 -17.27 -9.59
CA THR A 165 10.12 -18.40 -8.79
C THR A 165 8.93 -19.29 -8.47
N PRO A 166 8.92 -20.57 -8.86
CA PRO A 166 7.86 -21.50 -8.49
C PRO A 166 7.67 -21.55 -6.97
N LYS A 167 6.42 -21.47 -6.51
CA LYS A 167 6.05 -21.60 -5.11
C LYS A 167 5.10 -22.78 -4.98
N THR A 168 5.44 -23.72 -4.12
CA THR A 168 4.63 -24.89 -3.75
C THR A 168 3.72 -24.58 -2.54
N GLU A 169 3.14 -23.41 -2.47
CA GLU A 169 2.23 -23.06 -1.39
C GLU A 169 0.84 -23.64 -1.71
N THR A 170 0.41 -24.61 -0.92
CA THR A 170 -0.98 -25.07 -0.90
C THR A 170 -1.82 -24.01 -0.20
N LEU A 171 -2.60 -23.26 -0.99
CA LEU A 171 -3.60 -22.34 -0.43
C LEU A 171 -4.70 -23.18 0.20
N SER A 172 -4.73 -23.28 1.51
CA SER A 172 -5.89 -23.80 2.25
C SER A 172 -7.02 -22.77 2.16
N LEU A 173 -7.88 -22.95 1.16
CA LEU A 173 -9.12 -22.19 1.02
C LEU A 173 -10.08 -22.71 2.09
N ARG A 174 -10.36 -21.93 3.12
CA ARG A 174 -11.52 -22.15 3.97
C ARG A 174 -12.74 -21.56 3.27
N PHE A 175 -13.54 -22.42 2.69
CA PHE A 175 -14.92 -22.07 2.33
C PHE A 175 -15.72 -22.02 3.64
N PHE A 176 -16.38 -20.92 3.90
CA PHE A 176 -17.39 -20.79 4.94
C PHE A 176 -18.77 -21.07 4.33
#